data_d75f6e3f29a3bf925e8da0d549ebeb59
#
_entry.id   d75f6e3f29a3bf925e8da0d549ebeb59
#
_cell.length_a   1.000
_cell.length_b   1.000
_cell.length_c   1.000
_cell.angle_alpha   90.00
_cell.angle_beta   90.00
_cell.angle_gamma   90.00
#
_symmetry.space_group_name_H-M   'P 1'
#
loop_
_entity.id
_entity.type
_entity.pdbx_description
1 polymer ?
#
loop_
_entity_poly.entity_id
_entity_poly.type
_entity_poly.pdbx_seq_one_letter_code
_entity_poly.pdbx_strand_id
1 'polypeptide(L)'
;MDIYNRGQNTCEQDMGIPLRGIRTPPPHVWQNAFIRVAKRNILPPELMGSGHHTYNAWRGDKFLGAAAAKALKYSSRRHTKGTATELTATALSNAFMAKHKDILLPGLSRDIDSLSEHGIGTILEAAVAEIFEANQSAVDDLARWLLQQAETTPDPNAKGLLLQHGGNVTVHNREGTDHSPTYTATAELNGKSAEGKGSTKKKAEQLASERLLEQCNF
;
A
#
# COMPACT_ATOMS: atom_id res chain seq x y z
N MET A 1 -38.11 -42.30 20.35
CA MET A 1 -37.75 -41.20 21.29
C MET A 1 -36.48 -40.57 20.80
N ASP A 2 -36.70 -39.42 20.22
CA ASP A 2 -35.68 -38.59 19.58
C ASP A 2 -34.71 -38.03 20.56
N ILE A 3 -33.43 -37.98 20.22
CA ILE A 3 -32.58 -36.86 20.60
C ILE A 3 -31.61 -36.61 19.44
N TYR A 4 -32.05 -35.72 18.55
CA TYR A 4 -31.17 -35.00 17.66
C TYR A 4 -30.31 -34.04 18.49
N ASN A 5 -29.08 -34.41 18.73
CA ASN A 5 -28.09 -33.52 19.32
C ASN A 5 -27.52 -32.68 18.17
N ARG A 6 -28.10 -31.48 17.98
CA ARG A 6 -27.55 -30.45 17.11
C ARG A 6 -26.20 -30.05 17.65
N GLY A 7 -25.15 -30.53 16.97
CA GLY A 7 -23.84 -29.94 17.10
C GLY A 7 -23.95 -28.45 16.83
N GLN A 8 -23.76 -27.64 17.85
CA GLN A 8 -23.51 -26.23 17.74
C GLN A 8 -22.17 -26.09 17.01
N ASN A 9 -22.25 -25.89 15.70
CA ASN A 9 -21.17 -25.24 14.98
C ASN A 9 -21.02 -23.84 15.63
N THR A 10 -20.15 -23.75 16.60
CA THR A 10 -19.53 -22.48 16.96
C THR A 10 -18.79 -22.01 15.74
N CYS A 11 -19.49 -21.23 14.93
CA CYS A 11 -18.85 -20.34 13.99
C CYS A 11 -17.91 -19.51 14.85
N GLU A 12 -16.63 -19.88 14.90
CA GLU A 12 -15.58 -19.03 15.40
C GLU A 12 -15.76 -17.73 14.67
N GLN A 13 -16.22 -16.73 15.38
CA GLN A 13 -16.28 -15.38 14.93
C GLN A 13 -14.83 -15.02 14.60
N ASP A 14 -14.52 -15.12 13.33
CA ASP A 14 -13.27 -14.65 12.73
C ASP A 14 -13.26 -13.14 12.97
N MET A 15 -12.83 -12.77 14.16
CA MET A 15 -12.70 -11.38 14.58
C MET A 15 -11.63 -10.79 13.69
N GLY A 16 -12.09 -10.05 12.68
CA GLY A 16 -11.24 -9.38 11.74
C GLY A 16 -10.14 -8.60 12.47
N ILE A 17 -8.95 -9.16 12.46
CA ILE A 17 -7.77 -8.55 13.07
C ILE A 17 -7.42 -7.33 12.20
N PRO A 18 -7.28 -6.12 12.77
CA PRO A 18 -6.92 -4.94 11.99
C PRO A 18 -5.63 -5.20 11.22
N LEU A 19 -5.48 -4.65 10.02
CA LEU A 19 -4.18 -4.65 9.35
C LEU A 19 -3.10 -4.10 10.28
N ARG A 20 -3.40 -3.15 11.16
CA ARG A 20 -2.55 -2.69 12.28
C ARG A 20 -2.31 -3.73 13.37
N GLY A 21 -3.05 -4.83 13.42
CA GLY A 21 -2.95 -5.91 14.43
C GLY A 21 -2.51 -7.25 13.86
N ILE A 22 -2.55 -7.43 12.55
CA ILE A 22 -1.93 -8.59 11.92
C ILE A 22 -0.42 -8.41 12.09
N ARG A 23 0.21 -9.27 12.88
CA ARG A 23 1.65 -9.47 12.78
C ARG A 23 1.91 -9.99 11.36
N THR A 24 2.15 -9.06 10.42
CA THR A 24 2.82 -9.46 9.19
C THR A 24 4.11 -10.12 9.62
N PRO A 25 4.40 -11.34 9.16
CA PRO A 25 5.69 -11.94 9.43
C PRO A 25 6.75 -10.90 9.03
N PRO A 26 7.79 -10.73 9.86
CA PRO A 26 8.82 -9.76 9.54
C PRO A 26 9.35 -10.04 8.13
N PRO A 27 9.68 -9.03 7.34
CA PRO A 27 10.04 -9.18 5.92
C PRO A 27 10.99 -10.32 5.62
N HIS A 28 11.96 -10.60 6.48
CA HIS A 28 12.94 -11.69 6.29
C HIS A 28 12.32 -13.08 6.10
N VAL A 29 11.08 -13.31 6.52
CA VAL A 29 10.41 -14.62 6.37
C VAL A 29 10.06 -14.91 4.91
N TRP A 30 9.56 -13.91 4.20
CA TRP A 30 9.18 -14.05 2.78
C TRP A 30 10.22 -13.49 1.81
N GLN A 31 11.04 -12.52 2.22
CA GLN A 31 12.06 -11.86 1.38
C GLN A 31 13.02 -12.85 0.73
N ASN A 32 13.52 -13.85 1.49
CA ASN A 32 14.48 -14.81 0.94
C ASN A 32 13.98 -15.59 -0.27
N ALA A 33 12.66 -15.85 -0.35
CA ALA A 33 12.06 -16.45 -1.52
C ALA A 33 12.08 -15.47 -2.70
N PHE A 34 11.71 -14.21 -2.46
CA PHE A 34 11.66 -13.17 -3.49
C PHE A 34 13.04 -12.80 -4.03
N ILE A 35 14.04 -12.63 -3.17
CA ILE A 35 15.40 -12.24 -3.59
C ILE A 35 15.97 -13.23 -4.62
N ARG A 36 15.86 -14.53 -4.38
CA ARG A 36 16.39 -15.55 -5.27
C ARG A 36 15.71 -15.53 -6.63
N VAL A 37 14.40 -15.34 -6.65
CA VAL A 37 13.61 -15.30 -7.88
C VAL A 37 13.80 -13.97 -8.60
N ALA A 38 13.75 -12.85 -7.89
CA ALA A 38 13.97 -11.53 -8.45
C ALA A 38 15.32 -11.41 -9.13
N LYS A 39 16.39 -11.95 -8.51
CA LYS A 39 17.74 -11.96 -9.11
C LYS A 39 17.76 -12.61 -10.48
N ARG A 40 17.00 -13.68 -10.70
CA ARG A 40 16.87 -14.34 -12.01
C ARG A 40 16.05 -13.53 -13.01
N ASN A 41 15.20 -12.65 -12.53
CA ASN A 41 14.36 -11.77 -13.35
C ASN A 41 14.99 -10.41 -13.63
N ILE A 42 16.20 -10.12 -13.10
CA ILE A 42 17.02 -8.99 -13.54
C ILE A 42 17.69 -9.41 -14.85
N LEU A 43 17.01 -9.16 -15.94
CA LEU A 43 17.49 -9.50 -17.27
C LEU A 43 18.29 -8.33 -17.87
N PRO A 44 19.20 -8.60 -18.81
CA PRO A 44 19.76 -7.56 -19.66
C PRO A 44 18.64 -6.71 -20.28
N PRO A 45 18.86 -5.38 -20.47
CA PRO A 45 17.82 -4.47 -20.94
C PRO A 45 17.10 -4.93 -22.22
N GLU A 46 17.82 -5.57 -23.13
CA GLU A 46 17.29 -6.13 -24.37
C GLU A 46 16.30 -7.28 -24.18
N LEU A 47 16.35 -7.97 -23.05
CA LEU A 47 15.48 -9.10 -22.70
C LEU A 47 14.36 -8.71 -21.72
N MET A 48 14.45 -7.55 -21.07
CA MET A 48 13.43 -7.08 -20.12
C MET A 48 12.05 -6.92 -20.75
N GLY A 49 11.99 -6.60 -22.04
CA GLY A 49 10.76 -6.51 -22.83
C GLY A 49 10.35 -7.81 -23.55
N SER A 50 11.01 -8.93 -23.29
CA SER A 50 10.66 -10.20 -23.95
C SER A 50 9.24 -10.62 -23.59
N GLY A 51 8.53 -11.25 -24.52
CA GLY A 51 7.14 -11.67 -24.34
C GLY A 51 6.94 -12.61 -23.14
N HIS A 52 7.94 -13.46 -22.83
CA HIS A 52 7.86 -14.36 -21.67
C HIS A 52 7.97 -13.59 -20.35
N HIS A 53 8.89 -12.62 -20.27
CA HIS A 53 9.07 -11.80 -19.05
C HIS A 53 7.86 -10.93 -18.79
N THR A 54 7.34 -10.25 -19.80
CA THR A 54 6.13 -9.42 -19.68
C THR A 54 4.88 -10.25 -19.36
N TYR A 55 4.78 -11.47 -19.88
CA TYR A 55 3.71 -12.37 -19.54
C TYR A 55 3.75 -12.82 -18.06
N ASN A 56 4.94 -13.15 -17.56
CA ASN A 56 5.10 -13.48 -16.14
C ASN A 56 4.79 -12.29 -15.23
N ALA A 57 5.25 -11.09 -15.58
CA ALA A 57 4.91 -9.88 -14.83
C ALA A 57 3.38 -9.64 -14.82
N TRP A 58 2.71 -9.77 -15.95
CA TRP A 58 1.25 -9.68 -16.01
C TRP A 58 0.55 -10.71 -15.11
N ARG A 59 1.01 -11.97 -15.09
CA ARG A 59 0.47 -13.00 -14.19
C ARG A 59 0.67 -12.62 -12.72
N GLY A 60 1.88 -12.15 -12.40
CA GLY A 60 2.24 -11.74 -11.04
C GLY A 60 1.38 -10.58 -10.53
N ASP A 61 1.12 -9.58 -11.37
CA ASP A 61 0.17 -8.50 -11.06
C ASP A 61 -1.21 -9.06 -10.68
N LYS A 62 -1.74 -10.05 -11.41
CA LYS A 62 -3.04 -10.65 -11.09
C LYS A 62 -3.01 -11.45 -9.78
N PHE A 63 -1.94 -12.20 -9.53
CA PHE A 63 -1.80 -12.95 -8.27
C PHE A 63 -1.64 -12.01 -7.07
N LEU A 64 -0.85 -10.96 -7.20
CA LEU A 64 -0.65 -9.97 -6.16
C LEU A 64 -1.95 -9.18 -5.87
N GLY A 65 -2.69 -8.82 -6.91
CA GLY A 65 -4.01 -8.19 -6.78
C GLY A 65 -5.02 -9.07 -6.07
N ALA A 66 -5.05 -10.38 -6.38
CA ALA A 66 -5.90 -11.35 -5.70
C ALA A 66 -5.52 -11.51 -4.22
N ALA A 67 -4.22 -11.57 -3.91
CA ALA A 67 -3.71 -11.64 -2.55
C ALA A 67 -4.06 -10.37 -1.74
N ALA A 68 -3.95 -9.19 -2.36
CA ALA A 68 -4.35 -7.92 -1.75
C ALA A 68 -5.86 -7.89 -1.46
N ALA A 69 -6.70 -8.30 -2.39
CA ALA A 69 -8.14 -8.37 -2.18
C ALA A 69 -8.51 -9.34 -1.04
N LYS A 70 -7.82 -10.49 -0.96
CA LYS A 70 -7.95 -11.45 0.15
C LYS A 70 -7.54 -10.82 1.48
N ALA A 71 -6.43 -10.09 1.53
CA ALA A 71 -5.96 -9.42 2.75
C ALA A 71 -6.96 -8.37 3.25
N LEU A 72 -7.54 -7.58 2.35
CA LEU A 72 -8.55 -6.57 2.69
C LEU A 72 -9.85 -7.17 3.25
N LYS A 73 -10.23 -8.38 2.83
CA LYS A 73 -11.39 -9.09 3.39
C LYS A 73 -11.25 -9.33 4.90
N TYR A 74 -10.03 -9.60 5.36
CA TYR A 74 -9.72 -9.87 6.76
C TYR A 74 -9.24 -8.64 7.53
N SER A 75 -9.26 -7.46 6.91
CA SER A 75 -9.02 -6.20 7.60
C SER A 75 -10.18 -5.89 8.55
N SER A 76 -9.86 -5.44 9.76
CA SER A 76 -10.88 -4.95 10.71
C SER A 76 -11.49 -3.62 10.27
N ARG A 77 -10.84 -2.92 9.35
CA ARG A 77 -11.36 -1.69 8.77
C ARG A 77 -12.37 -2.06 7.69
N ARG A 78 -13.59 -1.55 7.82
CA ARG A 78 -14.59 -1.67 6.75
C ARG A 78 -14.16 -0.77 5.60
N HIS A 79 -13.59 -1.35 4.56
CA HIS A 79 -13.29 -0.65 3.32
C HIS A 79 -14.56 -0.55 2.47
N THR A 80 -14.84 0.65 1.97
CA THR A 80 -15.77 0.79 0.84
C THR A 80 -15.07 0.30 -0.43
N LYS A 81 -15.83 0.06 -1.52
CA LYS A 81 -15.23 -0.28 -2.81
C LYS A 81 -14.20 0.77 -3.24
N GLY A 82 -14.49 2.07 -3.03
CA GLY A 82 -13.59 3.16 -3.40
C GLY A 82 -12.28 3.11 -2.61
N THR A 83 -12.34 3.09 -1.28
CA THR A 83 -11.15 3.05 -0.43
C THR A 83 -10.31 1.78 -0.62
N ALA A 84 -10.94 0.62 -0.84
CA ALA A 84 -10.22 -0.61 -1.15
C ALA A 84 -9.49 -0.51 -2.50
N THR A 85 -10.12 0.08 -3.51
CA THR A 85 -9.51 0.28 -4.83
C THR A 85 -8.32 1.23 -4.75
N GLU A 86 -8.46 2.37 -4.07
CA GLU A 86 -7.38 3.35 -3.91
C GLU A 86 -6.19 2.77 -3.14
N LEU A 87 -6.45 2.11 -2.02
CA LEU A 87 -5.40 1.48 -1.22
C LEU A 87 -4.65 0.41 -2.03
N THR A 88 -5.37 -0.44 -2.76
CA THR A 88 -4.76 -1.46 -3.61
C THR A 88 -3.97 -0.81 -4.76
N ALA A 89 -4.52 0.18 -5.43
CA ALA A 89 -3.84 0.88 -6.52
C ALA A 89 -2.55 1.56 -6.04
N THR A 90 -2.56 2.15 -4.84
CA THR A 90 -1.37 2.74 -4.23
C THR A 90 -0.35 1.67 -3.88
N ALA A 91 -0.75 0.65 -3.12
CA ALA A 91 0.14 -0.41 -2.61
C ALA A 91 0.82 -1.21 -3.71
N LEU A 92 0.14 -1.44 -4.83
CA LEU A 92 0.63 -2.25 -5.95
C LEU A 92 1.15 -1.41 -7.12
N SER A 93 1.28 -0.09 -6.97
CA SER A 93 1.88 0.75 -8.01
C SER A 93 3.37 0.51 -8.13
N ASN A 94 3.90 0.59 -9.35
CA ASN A 94 5.33 0.49 -9.62
C ASN A 94 6.14 1.51 -8.82
N ALA A 95 5.63 2.75 -8.71
CA ALA A 95 6.25 3.81 -7.92
C ALA A 95 6.34 3.44 -6.43
N PHE A 96 5.27 2.86 -5.87
CA PHE A 96 5.27 2.44 -4.47
C PHE A 96 6.22 1.26 -4.23
N MET A 97 6.21 0.26 -5.09
CA MET A 97 7.13 -0.88 -5.02
C MET A 97 8.59 -0.44 -5.17
N ALA A 98 8.88 0.46 -6.12
CA ALA A 98 10.22 1.01 -6.30
C ALA A 98 10.71 1.82 -5.10
N LYS A 99 9.83 2.61 -4.47
CA LYS A 99 10.13 3.34 -3.22
C LYS A 99 10.58 2.41 -2.10
N HIS A 100 10.06 1.19 -2.06
CA HIS A 100 10.35 0.20 -1.01
C HIS A 100 11.33 -0.88 -1.47
N LYS A 101 12.03 -0.70 -2.60
CA LYS A 101 12.93 -1.70 -3.20
C LYS A 101 13.97 -2.27 -2.23
N ASP A 102 14.53 -1.44 -1.35
CA ASP A 102 15.56 -1.86 -0.40
C ASP A 102 15.03 -2.85 0.65
N ILE A 103 13.73 -2.78 0.95
CA ILE A 103 13.06 -3.74 1.83
C ILE A 103 12.56 -4.94 1.02
N LEU A 104 12.04 -4.72 -0.18
CA LEU A 104 11.49 -5.77 -1.02
C LEU A 104 12.58 -6.67 -1.61
N LEU A 105 13.70 -6.08 -2.00
CA LEU A 105 14.82 -6.72 -2.68
C LEU A 105 16.17 -6.39 -2.01
N PRO A 106 16.33 -6.68 -0.70
CA PRO A 106 17.58 -6.35 -0.01
C PRO A 106 18.77 -7.05 -0.66
N GLY A 107 19.85 -6.30 -0.85
CA GLY A 107 21.07 -6.79 -1.50
C GLY A 107 21.06 -6.76 -3.03
N LEU A 108 19.95 -6.41 -3.67
CA LEU A 108 19.87 -6.23 -5.14
C LEU A 108 19.86 -4.75 -5.55
N SER A 109 19.90 -3.81 -4.60
CA SER A 109 19.78 -2.37 -4.88
C SER A 109 20.74 -1.90 -5.96
N ARG A 110 22.01 -2.34 -5.92
CA ARG A 110 23.02 -1.96 -6.92
C ARG A 110 22.68 -2.43 -8.35
N ASP A 111 22.04 -3.58 -8.46
CA ASP A 111 21.69 -4.17 -9.75
C ASP A 111 20.46 -3.52 -10.37
N ILE A 112 19.60 -2.91 -9.53
CA ILE A 112 18.33 -2.32 -9.94
C ILE A 112 18.27 -0.79 -9.84
N ASP A 113 19.32 -0.12 -9.30
CA ASP A 113 19.33 1.35 -9.13
C ASP A 113 19.25 2.12 -10.45
N SER A 114 19.72 1.53 -11.55
CA SER A 114 19.62 2.12 -12.89
C SER A 114 18.27 1.90 -13.57
N LEU A 115 17.40 1.08 -13.00
CA LEU A 115 16.11 0.75 -13.59
C LEU A 115 15.06 1.82 -13.28
N SER A 116 14.12 1.99 -14.20
CA SER A 116 12.93 2.79 -13.95
C SER A 116 12.02 2.13 -12.89
N GLU A 117 11.13 2.92 -12.28
CA GLU A 117 10.08 2.40 -11.38
C GLU A 117 9.29 1.26 -12.02
N HIS A 118 8.95 1.39 -13.31
CA HIS A 118 8.28 0.35 -14.07
C HIS A 118 9.13 -0.92 -14.19
N GLY A 119 10.44 -0.80 -14.44
CA GLY A 119 11.35 -1.94 -14.51
C GLY A 119 11.44 -2.70 -13.18
N ILE A 120 11.51 -1.97 -12.06
CA ILE A 120 11.53 -2.56 -10.73
C ILE A 120 10.21 -3.28 -10.43
N GLY A 121 9.07 -2.64 -10.74
CA GLY A 121 7.76 -3.27 -10.59
C GLY A 121 7.64 -4.56 -11.42
N THR A 122 8.04 -4.53 -12.66
CA THR A 122 8.02 -5.69 -13.57
C THR A 122 8.83 -6.88 -13.03
N ILE A 123 10.02 -6.62 -12.46
CA ILE A 123 10.85 -7.66 -11.81
C ILE A 123 10.11 -8.28 -10.63
N LEU A 124 9.51 -7.45 -9.78
CA LEU A 124 8.77 -7.92 -8.61
C LEU A 124 7.55 -8.73 -9.02
N GLU A 125 6.78 -8.26 -9.98
CA GLU A 125 5.61 -8.95 -10.51
C GLU A 125 6.00 -10.31 -11.13
N ALA A 126 7.06 -10.36 -11.94
CA ALA A 126 7.55 -11.61 -12.49
C ALA A 126 7.98 -12.60 -11.39
N ALA A 127 8.65 -12.09 -10.34
CA ALA A 127 9.00 -12.90 -9.18
C ALA A 127 7.78 -13.42 -8.43
N VAL A 128 6.73 -12.60 -8.28
CA VAL A 128 5.45 -13.01 -7.69
C VAL A 128 4.84 -14.18 -8.45
N ALA A 129 4.83 -14.14 -9.79
CA ALA A 129 4.26 -15.23 -10.60
C ALA A 129 4.95 -16.57 -10.34
N GLU A 130 6.28 -16.58 -10.25
CA GLU A 130 7.05 -17.79 -9.99
C GLU A 130 6.85 -18.30 -8.54
N ILE A 131 6.80 -17.39 -7.57
CA ILE A 131 6.69 -17.76 -6.16
C ILE A 131 5.28 -18.24 -5.85
N PHE A 132 4.26 -17.65 -6.46
CA PHE A 132 2.86 -17.99 -6.18
C PHE A 132 2.59 -19.49 -6.39
N GLU A 133 3.17 -20.09 -7.43
CA GLU A 133 3.01 -21.51 -7.72
C GLU A 133 3.70 -22.42 -6.68
N ALA A 134 4.82 -21.95 -6.12
CA ALA A 134 5.61 -22.73 -5.14
C ALA A 134 5.24 -22.40 -3.68
N ASN A 135 4.82 -21.18 -3.40
CA ASN A 135 4.56 -20.70 -2.04
C ASN A 135 3.58 -19.51 -2.04
N GLN A 136 2.30 -19.80 -2.19
CA GLN A 136 1.25 -18.78 -2.17
C GLN A 136 1.24 -17.94 -0.88
N SER A 137 1.57 -18.54 0.27
CA SER A 137 1.57 -17.80 1.53
C SER A 137 2.58 -16.65 1.56
N ALA A 138 3.71 -16.79 0.88
CA ALA A 138 4.69 -15.71 0.78
C ALA A 138 4.14 -14.52 -0.04
N VAL A 139 3.33 -14.77 -1.06
CA VAL A 139 2.65 -13.72 -1.83
C VAL A 139 1.54 -13.06 -1.01
N ASP A 140 0.78 -13.83 -0.24
CA ASP A 140 -0.21 -13.30 0.69
C ASP A 140 0.44 -12.39 1.75
N ASP A 141 1.62 -12.76 2.25
CA ASP A 141 2.39 -11.98 3.23
C ASP A 141 2.95 -10.69 2.63
N LEU A 142 3.48 -10.76 1.42
CA LEU A 142 3.93 -9.59 0.67
C LEU A 142 2.77 -8.61 0.45
N ALA A 143 1.62 -9.10 -0.03
CA ALA A 143 0.45 -8.26 -0.27
C ALA A 143 -0.03 -7.56 1.01
N ARG A 144 -0.09 -8.28 2.14
CA ARG A 144 -0.42 -7.70 3.45
C ARG A 144 0.56 -6.62 3.86
N TRP A 145 1.85 -6.88 3.68
CA TRP A 145 2.88 -5.91 4.01
C TRP A 145 2.76 -4.63 3.15
N LEU A 146 2.60 -4.77 1.84
CA LEU A 146 2.42 -3.63 0.93
C LEU A 146 1.20 -2.79 1.29
N LEU A 147 0.06 -3.42 1.56
CA LEU A 147 -1.16 -2.73 2.00
C LEU A 147 -0.94 -1.99 3.32
N GLN A 148 -0.27 -2.62 4.28
CA GLN A 148 0.02 -2.00 5.58
C GLN A 148 0.94 -0.78 5.42
N GLN A 149 1.96 -0.86 4.56
CA GLN A 149 2.82 0.29 4.26
C GLN A 149 2.03 1.40 3.57
N ALA A 150 1.11 1.06 2.65
CA ALA A 150 0.27 2.04 1.98
C ALA A 150 -0.72 2.71 2.93
N GLU A 151 -1.30 1.97 3.89
CA GLU A 151 -2.15 2.57 4.95
C GLU A 151 -1.42 3.56 5.85
N THR A 152 -0.12 3.32 6.11
CA THR A 152 0.70 4.22 6.92
C THR A 152 1.29 5.37 6.13
N THR A 153 1.18 5.31 4.81
CA THR A 153 1.59 6.41 3.93
C THR A 153 0.47 7.45 3.92
N PRO A 154 0.78 8.74 4.13
CA PRO A 154 -0.21 9.79 4.08
C PRO A 154 -1.02 9.72 2.79
N ASP A 155 -2.34 9.81 2.91
CA ASP A 155 -3.24 9.76 1.74
C ASP A 155 -2.89 10.90 0.78
N PRO A 156 -2.49 10.63 -0.47
CA PRO A 156 -2.19 11.68 -1.43
C PRO A 156 -3.41 12.58 -1.74
N ASN A 157 -4.60 12.18 -1.31
CA ASN A 157 -5.84 12.91 -1.47
C ASN A 157 -6.56 13.21 -0.15
N ALA A 158 -5.84 13.32 0.97
CA ALA A 158 -6.47 13.61 2.27
C ALA A 158 -7.37 14.84 2.25
N LYS A 159 -7.01 15.89 1.48
CA LYS A 159 -7.88 17.05 1.26
C LYS A 159 -9.22 16.64 0.61
N GLY A 160 -9.17 15.83 -0.44
CA GLY A 160 -10.38 15.34 -1.12
C GLY A 160 -11.25 14.50 -0.19
N LEU A 161 -10.66 13.62 0.59
CA LEU A 161 -11.35 12.81 1.58
C LEU A 161 -12.01 13.68 2.65
N LEU A 162 -11.29 14.67 3.18
CA LEU A 162 -11.84 15.62 4.15
C LEU A 162 -13.05 16.37 3.62
N LEU A 163 -12.97 16.88 2.36
CA LEU A 163 -14.08 17.59 1.71
C LEU A 163 -15.29 16.67 1.50
N GLN A 164 -15.10 15.40 1.16
CA GLN A 164 -16.18 14.40 1.04
C GLN A 164 -16.91 14.18 2.38
N HIS A 165 -16.21 14.32 3.51
CA HIS A 165 -16.80 14.25 4.84
C HIS A 165 -17.40 15.57 5.32
N GLY A 166 -17.48 16.59 4.45
CA GLY A 166 -18.06 17.90 4.79
C GLY A 166 -17.09 18.83 5.54
N GLY A 167 -15.81 18.49 5.57
CA GLY A 167 -14.78 19.37 6.13
C GLY A 167 -14.42 20.51 5.19
N ASN A 168 -13.62 21.44 5.68
CA ASN A 168 -13.11 22.60 4.94
C ASN A 168 -11.60 22.73 5.14
N VAL A 169 -10.93 23.33 4.15
CA VAL A 169 -9.47 23.62 4.23
C VAL A 169 -9.20 25.04 3.72
N THR A 170 -8.57 25.85 4.55
CA THR A 170 -8.24 27.23 4.23
C THR A 170 -6.76 27.49 4.38
N VAL A 171 -6.13 28.08 3.34
CA VAL A 171 -4.76 28.58 3.41
C VAL A 171 -4.81 30.04 3.85
N HIS A 172 -4.18 30.38 4.96
CA HIS A 172 -4.28 31.71 5.55
C HIS A 172 -2.94 32.42 5.72
N ASN A 173 -1.82 31.74 5.56
CA ASN A 173 -0.52 32.40 5.70
C ASN A 173 0.50 31.91 4.67
N ARG A 174 1.38 32.87 4.27
CA ARG A 174 2.58 32.60 3.48
C ARG A 174 3.75 33.37 4.13
N GLU A 175 4.74 32.62 4.54
CA GLU A 175 5.98 33.14 5.12
C GLU A 175 7.17 32.76 4.24
N GLY A 176 8.31 33.41 4.47
CA GLY A 176 9.57 33.13 3.77
C GLY A 176 9.77 33.95 2.50
N THR A 177 10.90 33.71 1.85
CA THR A 177 11.27 34.37 0.59
C THR A 177 10.56 33.75 -0.60
N ASP A 178 10.56 34.42 -1.75
CA ASP A 178 9.94 33.90 -2.98
C ASP A 178 10.58 32.60 -3.46
N HIS A 179 11.86 32.38 -3.13
CA HIS A 179 12.56 31.11 -3.46
C HIS A 179 12.36 29.99 -2.44
N SER A 180 11.85 30.31 -1.24
CA SER A 180 11.58 29.32 -0.18
C SER A 180 10.32 29.70 0.62
N PRO A 181 9.15 29.70 0.00
CA PRO A 181 7.91 30.04 0.67
C PRO A 181 7.46 28.89 1.60
N THR A 182 6.87 29.27 2.72
CA THR A 182 6.16 28.34 3.61
C THR A 182 4.71 28.79 3.71
N TYR A 183 3.79 27.91 3.37
CA TYR A 183 2.34 28.11 3.47
C TYR A 183 1.82 27.42 4.71
N THR A 184 0.86 28.06 5.39
CA THR A 184 0.10 27.45 6.50
C THR A 184 -1.35 27.33 6.08
N ALA A 185 -1.91 26.13 6.28
CA ALA A 185 -3.31 25.83 6.04
C ALA A 185 -3.94 25.27 7.31
N THR A 186 -5.22 25.55 7.53
CA THR A 186 -6.04 24.95 8.57
C THR A 186 -7.15 24.12 7.92
N ALA A 187 -7.32 22.89 8.39
CA ALA A 187 -8.41 22.01 8.06
C ALA A 187 -9.41 21.98 9.22
N GLU A 188 -10.70 21.91 8.91
CA GLU A 188 -11.78 21.91 9.89
C GLU A 188 -12.81 20.83 9.55
N LEU A 189 -13.29 20.07 10.57
CA LEU A 189 -14.33 19.07 10.45
C LEU A 189 -15.01 18.84 11.81
N ASN A 190 -16.33 18.95 11.87
CA ASN A 190 -17.12 18.66 13.07
C ASN A 190 -16.62 19.39 14.33
N GLY A 191 -16.20 20.64 14.21
CA GLY A 191 -15.70 21.46 15.33
C GLY A 191 -14.26 21.14 15.76
N LYS A 192 -13.59 20.21 15.11
CA LYS A 192 -12.15 19.98 15.26
C LYS A 192 -11.37 20.70 14.18
N SER A 193 -10.13 21.08 14.49
CA SER A 193 -9.24 21.71 13.53
C SER A 193 -7.81 21.18 13.63
N ALA A 194 -7.08 21.22 12.52
CA ALA A 194 -5.66 20.90 12.49
C ALA A 194 -4.92 21.82 11.50
N GLU A 195 -3.68 22.13 11.80
CA GLU A 195 -2.83 22.95 10.94
C GLU A 195 -1.79 22.08 10.22
N GLY A 196 -1.47 22.50 8.97
CA GLY A 196 -0.41 21.94 8.16
C GLY A 196 0.46 23.01 7.54
N LYS A 197 1.78 22.81 7.52
CA LYS A 197 2.74 23.71 6.87
C LYS A 197 3.45 23.00 5.72
N GLY A 198 3.61 23.68 4.59
CA GLY A 198 4.26 23.13 3.42
C GLY A 198 4.89 24.16 2.51
N SER A 199 5.82 23.73 1.66
CA SER A 199 6.49 24.59 0.68
C SER A 199 5.58 25.05 -0.48
N THR A 200 4.39 24.44 -0.61
CA THR A 200 3.34 24.82 -1.55
C THR A 200 2.00 24.85 -0.84
N LYS A 201 1.04 25.63 -1.37
CA LYS A 201 -0.34 25.64 -0.87
C LYS A 201 -0.92 24.21 -0.79
N LYS A 202 -0.80 23.44 -1.89
CA LYS A 202 -1.29 22.07 -1.98
C LYS A 202 -0.69 21.18 -0.88
N LYS A 203 0.61 21.30 -0.60
CA LYS A 203 1.26 20.50 0.45
C LYS A 203 0.80 20.88 1.85
N ALA A 204 0.60 22.19 2.11
CA ALA A 204 0.08 22.67 3.39
C ALA A 204 -1.35 22.16 3.64
N GLU A 205 -2.24 22.30 2.63
CA GLU A 205 -3.62 21.81 2.67
C GLU A 205 -3.69 20.30 2.90
N GLN A 206 -2.83 19.55 2.21
CA GLN A 206 -2.76 18.09 2.35
C GLN A 206 -2.38 17.69 3.78
N LEU A 207 -1.31 18.28 4.33
CA LEU A 207 -0.84 17.98 5.69
C LEU A 207 -1.84 18.41 6.77
N ALA A 208 -2.56 19.52 6.58
CA ALA A 208 -3.63 19.92 7.50
C ALA A 208 -4.77 18.89 7.51
N SER A 209 -5.17 18.45 6.31
CA SER A 209 -6.24 17.45 6.14
C SER A 209 -5.87 16.09 6.74
N GLU A 210 -4.66 15.61 6.51
CA GLU A 210 -4.14 14.35 7.07
C GLU A 210 -4.21 14.36 8.60
N ARG A 211 -3.67 15.40 9.23
CA ARG A 211 -3.67 15.54 10.69
C ARG A 211 -5.08 15.56 11.28
N LEU A 212 -6.00 16.23 10.60
CA LEU A 212 -7.38 16.29 11.06
C LEU A 212 -8.11 14.96 10.92
N LEU A 213 -7.93 14.26 9.79
CA LEU A 213 -8.49 12.93 9.57
C LEU A 213 -7.97 11.93 10.59
N GLU A 214 -6.67 11.96 10.92
CA GLU A 214 -6.08 11.15 12.01
C GLU A 214 -6.73 11.43 13.36
N GLN A 215 -6.98 12.71 13.72
CA GLN A 215 -7.67 13.09 14.96
C GLN A 215 -9.13 12.64 14.99
N CYS A 216 -9.74 12.47 13.83
CA CYS A 216 -11.13 12.04 13.68
C CYS A 216 -11.27 10.51 13.52
N ASN A 217 -10.17 9.75 13.52
CA ASN A 217 -10.11 8.30 13.31
C ASN A 217 -10.76 7.83 12.00
N PHE A 218 -10.53 8.61 10.93
CA PHE A 218 -10.89 8.22 9.56
C PHE A 218 -9.81 7.38 8.93
#